data_39bc2c610d9e764731ce9aed6320c3e6
#
_entry.id   39bc2c610d9e764731ce9aed6320c3e6
#
_cell.length_a   1.000
_cell.length_b   1.000
_cell.length_c   1.000
_cell.angle_alpha   90.00
_cell.angle_beta   90.00
_cell.angle_gamma   90.00
#
_symmetry.space_group_name_H-M   'P 1'
#
loop_
_entity.id
_entity.type
_entity.pdbx_description
1 polymer ?
#
loop_
_entity_poly.entity_id
_entity_poly.type
_entity_poly.pdbx_seq_one_letter_code
_entity_poly.pdbx_strand_id
1 'polypeptide(L)'
;MFHYRRAALTLIAAGALALTTIGVPAAFAEDADASQALSPQQGTNDSPATIIVQLEAGDAGADHAAYYAQMKKRIGEAVAAALPGATISDVRDYHHAFDGFAIQAPAATLGAIKATAGVTGAFLDGSHTFATDDEISGGYRAVAGGDESDAATGAAAQMMRANALAQKGQGQVIELIDSGIDTSHQAFAGEMDAASLRYTQDSAASVASQLGAGKGGVWVSPKIPFAYDYGDGDTDVLATEYGGDEARSANYQGTHVAALAAANGGHFAGAAPQAQLIVAKVTKDPGNSASDVNLLAALDDAMVLKPDVVSVSFSKTEGLTDDAESLYSHVYEALGAQGATVYAPAGDIERYGRADDPDNGALGFPAAFSSTLAVASVNEQEIMGALTFGDRLIGYRPLGRMSKGDGPGFDTLAEGTYRVVYAGNGSSEDLTKHLGSDYGDLSRTILLEELGGYDSRGNSVEVKHKIKALKSLTSKPAGVLLGHWYDTETPVKWSVDRWFNLPMATITTSDRNRLYDAIK
;
A
#
# COMPACT_ATOMS: atom_id res chain seq x y z
N MET A 1 -26.79 4.17 -26.77
CA MET A 1 -26.03 3.09 -27.42
C MET A 1 -24.83 2.82 -26.51
N PHE A 2 -24.96 1.90 -25.58
CA PHE A 2 -23.94 1.56 -24.61
C PHE A 2 -23.00 0.53 -25.23
N HIS A 3 -21.80 0.95 -25.54
CA HIS A 3 -20.72 0.03 -25.87
C HIS A 3 -20.03 -0.36 -24.57
N TYR A 4 -20.10 -1.62 -24.22
CA TYR A 4 -19.13 -2.25 -23.34
C TYR A 4 -17.74 -2.08 -23.99
N ARG A 5 -17.06 -0.98 -23.71
CA ARG A 5 -15.62 -0.92 -23.92
C ARG A 5 -15.00 -1.70 -22.76
N ARG A 6 -14.72 -2.97 -23.00
CA ARG A 6 -13.65 -3.65 -22.32
C ARG A 6 -12.41 -2.78 -22.55
N ALA A 7 -12.04 -2.00 -21.57
CA ALA A 7 -10.73 -1.40 -21.54
C ALA A 7 -9.75 -2.56 -21.42
N ALA A 8 -9.17 -2.96 -22.54
CA ALA A 8 -7.99 -3.78 -22.53
C ALA A 8 -6.87 -2.87 -22.01
N LEU A 9 -6.67 -2.83 -20.68
CA LEU A 9 -5.40 -2.42 -20.15
C LEU A 9 -4.40 -3.49 -20.60
N THR A 10 -3.50 -3.12 -21.47
CA THR A 10 -2.30 -3.89 -21.72
C THR A 10 -1.41 -3.67 -20.48
N LEU A 11 -1.65 -4.44 -19.42
CA LEU A 11 -0.71 -4.53 -18.32
C LEU A 11 0.48 -5.33 -18.81
N ILE A 12 1.61 -4.67 -18.95
CA ILE A 12 2.93 -5.31 -18.96
C ILE A 12 3.02 -6.00 -17.60
N ALA A 13 3.13 -7.32 -17.61
CA ALA A 13 3.17 -8.13 -16.42
C ALA A 13 4.46 -7.89 -15.64
N ALA A 14 4.39 -7.03 -14.66
CA ALA A 14 5.20 -7.09 -13.48
C ALA A 14 4.21 -7.18 -12.33
N GLY A 15 4.13 -8.33 -11.69
CA GLY A 15 3.21 -8.55 -10.59
C GLY A 15 3.64 -7.74 -9.38
N ALA A 16 3.12 -6.55 -9.25
CA ALA A 16 3.16 -5.85 -7.99
C ALA A 16 1.94 -6.25 -7.19
N LEU A 17 2.18 -6.67 -6.00
CA LEU A 17 1.18 -7.09 -5.07
C LEU A 17 0.69 -5.93 -4.24
N ALA A 18 -0.59 -5.74 -4.25
CA ALA A 18 -1.27 -4.99 -3.23
C ALA A 18 -1.73 -5.94 -2.14
N LEU A 19 -1.31 -5.71 -0.91
CA LEU A 19 -1.95 -6.29 0.27
C LEU A 19 -3.35 -5.69 0.40
N THR A 20 -4.35 -6.54 0.39
CA THR A 20 -5.73 -6.11 0.66
C THR A 20 -5.99 -6.16 2.15
N THR A 21 -6.15 -5.02 2.78
CA THR A 21 -6.75 -4.96 4.12
C THR A 21 -8.27 -5.03 3.97
N ILE A 22 -8.88 -6.09 4.46
CA ILE A 22 -10.33 -6.19 4.58
C ILE A 22 -10.72 -5.57 5.91
N GLY A 23 -11.29 -4.37 5.86
CA GLY A 23 -11.85 -3.72 7.04
C GLY A 23 -12.98 -4.55 7.66
N VAL A 24 -12.79 -4.99 8.89
CA VAL A 24 -13.87 -5.51 9.75
C VAL A 24 -14.41 -4.33 10.53
N PRO A 25 -15.75 -4.12 10.63
CA PRO A 25 -16.29 -3.04 11.43
C PRO A 25 -15.90 -3.26 12.90
N ALA A 26 -15.15 -2.34 13.45
CA ALA A 26 -14.87 -2.27 14.88
C ALA A 26 -16.17 -2.07 15.65
N ALA A 27 -16.45 -2.97 16.57
CA ALA A 27 -17.42 -2.75 17.62
C ALA A 27 -16.87 -1.65 18.55
N PHE A 28 -17.70 -0.65 18.82
CA PHE A 28 -17.42 0.49 19.67
C PHE A 28 -16.72 0.08 20.98
N ALA A 29 -15.52 0.57 21.18
CA ALA A 29 -14.95 0.86 22.49
C ALA A 29 -14.74 2.37 22.53
N GLU A 30 -15.55 3.04 23.33
CA GLU A 30 -15.29 4.41 23.75
C GLU A 30 -14.04 4.46 24.62
N ASP A 31 -13.29 5.57 24.44
CA ASP A 31 -12.22 6.06 25.29
C ASP A 31 -10.87 5.31 25.31
N ALA A 32 -10.02 5.71 24.40
CA ALA A 32 -8.62 5.99 24.73
C ALA A 32 -8.14 7.13 23.82
N ASP A 33 -7.68 8.17 24.45
CA ASP A 33 -7.10 9.38 23.90
C ASP A 33 -5.92 9.04 22.96
N ALA A 34 -6.22 8.87 21.67
CA ALA A 34 -5.25 8.63 20.61
C ALA A 34 -4.76 9.95 19.98
N SER A 35 -4.77 11.04 20.76
CA SER A 35 -4.12 12.30 20.40
C SER A 35 -2.64 12.37 20.80
N GLN A 36 -1.93 11.26 20.73
CA GLN A 36 -0.48 11.31 20.57
C GLN A 36 -0.16 11.07 19.08
N ALA A 37 -0.50 12.06 18.25
CA ALA A 37 0.34 12.35 17.12
C ALA A 37 1.79 12.31 17.64
N LEU A 38 2.62 11.44 17.08
CA LEU A 38 4.05 11.47 17.30
C LEU A 38 4.55 12.83 16.80
N SER A 39 4.39 13.85 17.61
CA SER A 39 5.18 15.06 17.48
C SER A 39 6.62 14.59 17.38
N PRO A 40 7.45 15.11 16.47
CA PRO A 40 8.86 14.83 16.47
C PRO A 40 9.30 15.00 17.93
N GLN A 41 9.89 13.96 18.52
CA GLN A 41 10.40 14.06 19.87
C GLN A 41 11.29 15.30 19.87
N GLN A 42 10.82 16.37 20.47
CA GLN A 42 11.63 17.50 20.85
C GLN A 42 12.54 17.02 21.99
N GLY A 43 13.48 16.13 21.63
CA GLY A 43 14.71 15.99 22.38
C GLY A 43 15.33 17.38 22.46
N THR A 44 15.98 17.68 23.57
CA THR A 44 16.75 18.91 23.64
C THR A 44 17.58 19.00 22.36
N ASN A 45 17.66 20.17 21.72
CA ASN A 45 18.39 20.38 20.45
C ASN A 45 19.81 19.80 20.41
N ASP A 46 20.35 19.42 21.54
CA ASP A 46 21.69 18.84 21.73
C ASP A 46 21.70 17.30 21.71
N SER A 47 20.55 16.63 21.62
CA SER A 47 20.50 15.16 21.56
C SER A 47 21.13 14.63 20.28
N PRO A 48 21.90 13.52 20.34
CA PRO A 48 22.42 12.84 19.16
C PRO A 48 21.27 12.38 18.27
N ALA A 49 21.39 12.64 16.97
CA ALA A 49 20.47 12.20 15.95
C ALA A 49 21.25 11.63 14.76
N THR A 50 20.67 10.72 14.04
CA THR A 50 21.22 10.30 12.76
C THR A 50 20.86 11.33 11.70
N ILE A 51 21.88 11.79 10.97
CA ILE A 51 21.74 12.76 9.88
C ILE A 51 22.28 12.13 8.61
N ILE A 52 21.45 12.10 7.57
CA ILE A 52 21.83 11.67 6.23
C ILE A 52 22.34 12.90 5.49
N VAL A 53 23.51 12.76 4.87
CA VAL A 53 24.21 13.83 4.16
C VAL A 53 24.41 13.41 2.71
N GLN A 54 23.88 14.21 1.79
CA GLN A 54 24.13 14.09 0.35
C GLN A 54 25.28 15.04 -0.03
N LEU A 55 26.20 14.52 -0.83
CA LEU A 55 27.36 15.27 -1.32
C LEU A 55 27.24 15.63 -2.79
N GLU A 56 28.01 16.61 -3.22
CA GLU A 56 28.29 16.79 -4.64
C GLU A 56 28.92 15.52 -5.20
N ALA A 57 28.49 15.14 -6.42
CA ALA A 57 29.07 13.96 -7.07
C ALA A 57 30.59 14.12 -7.18
N GLY A 58 31.32 13.13 -6.68
CA GLY A 58 32.76 13.06 -6.85
C GLY A 58 33.16 12.88 -8.32
N ASP A 59 34.42 13.22 -8.66
CA ASP A 59 34.93 12.94 -10.00
C ASP A 59 34.90 11.42 -10.28
N ALA A 60 34.42 11.04 -11.45
CA ALA A 60 34.40 9.65 -11.87
C ALA A 60 35.83 9.06 -11.86
N GLY A 61 36.08 8.12 -10.93
CA GLY A 61 37.39 7.52 -10.69
C GLY A 61 38.16 8.10 -9.49
N ALA A 62 37.56 9.03 -8.74
CA ALA A 62 38.09 9.46 -7.46
C ALA A 62 38.05 8.33 -6.40
N ASP A 63 38.99 8.38 -5.46
CA ASP A 63 38.93 7.53 -4.26
C ASP A 63 37.81 8.03 -3.35
N HIS A 64 36.63 7.41 -3.44
CA HIS A 64 35.47 7.75 -2.62
C HIS A 64 35.81 7.73 -1.12
N ALA A 65 36.65 6.80 -0.66
CA ALA A 65 37.02 6.72 0.74
C ALA A 65 37.80 7.97 1.18
N ALA A 66 38.74 8.45 0.36
CA ALA A 66 39.49 9.68 0.65
C ALA A 66 38.59 10.91 0.59
N TYR A 67 37.68 10.99 -0.37
CA TYR A 67 36.71 12.07 -0.49
C TYR A 67 35.78 12.13 0.72
N TYR A 68 35.19 11.01 1.12
CA TYR A 68 34.31 10.95 2.29
C TYR A 68 35.03 11.27 3.60
N ALA A 69 36.26 10.76 3.78
CA ALA A 69 37.06 11.12 4.95
C ALA A 69 37.31 12.64 5.03
N GLN A 70 37.58 13.29 3.89
CA GLN A 70 37.74 14.73 3.82
C GLN A 70 36.44 15.48 4.17
N MET A 71 35.29 15.01 3.61
CA MET A 71 34.00 15.63 3.86
C MET A 71 33.55 15.44 5.33
N LYS A 72 33.71 14.24 5.89
CA LYS A 72 33.44 13.96 7.31
C LYS A 72 34.29 14.85 8.22
N LYS A 73 35.56 15.07 7.89
CA LYS A 73 36.41 16.01 8.63
C LYS A 73 35.87 17.44 8.60
N ARG A 74 35.52 17.97 7.41
CA ARG A 74 34.95 19.33 7.26
C ARG A 74 33.65 19.48 8.03
N ILE A 75 32.77 18.49 7.94
CA ILE A 75 31.51 18.47 8.67
C ILE A 75 31.75 18.43 10.20
N GLY A 76 32.69 17.60 10.66
CA GLY A 76 33.07 17.56 12.06
C GLY A 76 33.58 18.90 12.59
N GLU A 77 34.37 19.64 11.79
CA GLU A 77 34.83 21.00 12.11
C GLU A 77 33.64 21.99 12.15
N ALA A 78 32.68 21.90 11.22
CA ALA A 78 31.48 22.74 11.22
C ALA A 78 30.57 22.44 12.41
N VAL A 79 30.40 21.17 12.77
CA VAL A 79 29.62 20.72 13.94
C VAL A 79 30.24 21.25 15.22
N ALA A 80 31.57 21.11 15.40
CA ALA A 80 32.28 21.61 16.58
C ALA A 80 32.27 23.15 16.69
N ALA A 81 32.26 23.84 15.56
CA ALA A 81 32.15 25.31 15.52
C ALA A 81 30.72 25.78 15.90
N ALA A 82 29.67 25.05 15.43
CA ALA A 82 28.29 25.36 15.75
C ALA A 82 27.90 25.01 17.19
N LEU A 83 28.43 23.90 17.71
CA LEU A 83 28.18 23.43 19.06
C LEU A 83 29.50 22.96 19.69
N PRO A 84 30.16 23.80 20.55
CA PRO A 84 31.43 23.47 21.14
C PRO A 84 31.40 22.17 21.94
N GLY A 85 32.33 21.26 21.63
CA GLY A 85 32.40 19.94 22.24
C GLY A 85 31.59 18.84 21.54
N ALA A 86 30.77 19.18 20.54
CA ALA A 86 30.09 18.21 19.74
C ALA A 86 31.06 17.50 18.76
N THR A 87 30.76 16.23 18.49
CA THR A 87 31.53 15.38 17.57
C THR A 87 30.56 14.66 16.66
N ILE A 88 31.07 14.12 15.55
CA ILE A 88 30.36 13.20 14.69
C ILE A 88 30.89 11.78 14.85
N SER A 89 30.04 10.79 14.56
CA SER A 89 30.48 9.40 14.38
C SER A 89 29.80 8.79 13.15
N ASP A 90 30.51 7.85 12.51
CA ASP A 90 30.05 7.22 11.28
C ASP A 90 28.91 6.24 11.57
N VAL A 91 27.93 6.21 10.67
CA VAL A 91 26.84 5.24 10.66
C VAL A 91 26.91 4.39 9.39
N ARG A 92 26.89 5.02 8.21
CA ARG A 92 26.86 4.29 6.92
C ARG A 92 27.33 5.19 5.77
N ASP A 93 27.96 4.60 4.76
CA ASP A 93 28.33 5.26 3.51
C ASP A 93 27.46 4.75 2.36
N TYR A 94 27.19 5.61 1.36
CA TYR A 94 26.43 5.32 0.14
C TYR A 94 27.29 5.69 -1.07
N HIS A 95 27.29 4.86 -2.14
CA HIS A 95 28.26 5.01 -3.22
C HIS A 95 27.70 4.81 -4.63
N HIS A 96 26.48 4.29 -4.76
CA HIS A 96 25.97 3.79 -6.04
C HIS A 96 24.79 4.59 -6.56
N ALA A 97 23.80 4.89 -5.71
CA ALA A 97 22.65 5.71 -6.06
C ALA A 97 22.95 7.20 -5.90
N PHE A 98 23.79 7.54 -4.94
CA PHE A 98 24.25 8.91 -4.68
C PHE A 98 25.56 8.88 -3.87
N ASP A 99 26.30 9.98 -3.95
CA ASP A 99 27.46 10.19 -3.07
C ASP A 99 26.99 10.75 -1.73
N GLY A 100 27.28 10.04 -0.63
CA GLY A 100 26.84 10.51 0.68
C GLY A 100 27.12 9.54 1.82
N PHE A 101 26.70 9.93 3.01
CA PHE A 101 26.81 9.10 4.20
C PHE A 101 25.79 9.49 5.27
N ALA A 102 25.56 8.59 6.21
CA ALA A 102 24.85 8.85 7.45
C ALA A 102 25.84 8.98 8.61
N ILE A 103 25.61 9.95 9.51
CA ILE A 103 26.42 10.21 10.70
C ILE A 103 25.52 10.42 11.91
N GLN A 104 26.06 10.14 13.11
CA GLN A 104 25.48 10.65 14.37
C GLN A 104 26.06 12.04 14.64
N ALA A 105 25.18 13.00 14.88
CA ALA A 105 25.53 14.36 15.29
C ALA A 105 24.39 14.97 16.12
N PRO A 106 24.61 16.01 16.94
CA PRO A 106 23.50 16.73 17.57
C PRO A 106 22.55 17.32 16.54
N ALA A 107 21.23 17.12 16.72
CA ALA A 107 20.22 17.60 15.77
C ALA A 107 20.31 19.12 15.49
N ALA A 108 20.72 19.91 16.49
CA ALA A 108 20.95 21.35 16.37
C ALA A 108 22.01 21.74 15.33
N THR A 109 22.89 20.82 14.96
CA THR A 109 23.99 21.07 14.00
C THR A 109 23.61 20.85 12.54
N LEU A 110 22.38 20.41 12.24
CA LEU A 110 21.88 20.15 10.88
C LEU A 110 22.11 21.35 9.94
N GLY A 111 21.83 22.57 10.42
CA GLY A 111 22.04 23.79 9.63
C GLY A 111 23.52 24.05 9.29
N ALA A 112 24.44 23.74 10.21
CA ALA A 112 25.88 23.86 9.96
C ALA A 112 26.39 22.80 8.99
N ILE A 113 25.83 21.57 9.06
CA ILE A 113 26.13 20.49 8.12
C ILE A 113 25.68 20.89 6.72
N LYS A 114 24.45 21.37 6.56
CA LYS A 114 23.91 21.85 5.27
C LYS A 114 24.74 22.98 4.67
N ALA A 115 25.29 23.87 5.49
CA ALA A 115 26.12 25.01 5.04
C ALA A 115 27.56 24.61 4.69
N THR A 116 27.95 23.36 4.90
CA THR A 116 29.32 22.90 4.60
C THR A 116 29.50 22.76 3.09
N ALA A 117 30.56 23.38 2.54
CA ALA A 117 30.86 23.31 1.11
C ALA A 117 31.08 21.87 0.63
N GLY A 118 30.38 21.47 -0.41
CA GLY A 118 30.33 20.11 -0.96
C GLY A 118 29.16 19.26 -0.45
N VAL A 119 28.32 19.82 0.47
CA VAL A 119 27.04 19.22 0.87
C VAL A 119 25.93 19.79 -0.01
N THR A 120 25.17 18.93 -0.65
CA THR A 120 24.01 19.30 -1.50
C THR A 120 22.69 19.16 -0.77
N GLY A 121 22.61 18.29 0.25
CA GLY A 121 21.45 18.10 1.10
C GLY A 121 21.81 17.41 2.42
N ALA A 122 21.03 17.67 3.45
CA ALA A 122 21.13 16.92 4.71
C ALA A 122 19.79 16.94 5.45
N PHE A 123 19.39 15.81 6.04
CA PHE A 123 18.14 15.69 6.79
C PHE A 123 18.26 14.66 7.92
N LEU A 124 17.37 14.79 8.87
CA LEU A 124 17.30 13.83 9.99
C LEU A 124 16.72 12.50 9.48
N ASP A 125 17.28 11.40 9.98
CA ASP A 125 16.78 10.05 9.73
C ASP A 125 15.31 9.94 10.18
N GLY A 126 14.45 9.62 9.26
CA GLY A 126 13.03 9.42 9.50
C GLY A 126 12.70 7.95 9.75
N SER A 127 11.46 7.69 10.11
CA SER A 127 10.95 6.33 10.31
C SER A 127 9.75 6.08 9.41
N HIS A 128 9.73 4.91 8.79
CA HIS A 128 8.66 4.41 7.94
C HIS A 128 8.07 3.16 8.58
N THR A 129 6.75 3.05 8.62
CA THR A 129 6.06 1.91 9.23
C THR A 129 5.47 1.00 8.17
N PHE A 130 5.51 -0.30 8.45
CA PHE A 130 4.74 -1.30 7.73
C PHE A 130 3.36 -1.44 8.37
N ALA A 131 2.40 -2.00 7.63
CA ALA A 131 1.13 -2.39 8.22
C ALA A 131 1.36 -3.40 9.35
N THR A 132 0.65 -3.25 10.47
CA THR A 132 0.80 -4.16 11.61
C THR A 132 0.00 -5.44 11.40
N ASP A 133 0.43 -6.55 12.04
CA ASP A 133 -0.28 -7.83 11.98
C ASP A 133 -1.73 -7.75 12.49
N ASP A 134 -2.08 -6.80 13.34
CA ASP A 134 -3.46 -6.57 13.77
C ASP A 134 -4.35 -6.08 12.62
N GLU A 135 -3.80 -5.35 11.67
CA GLU A 135 -4.48 -4.92 10.44
C GLU A 135 -4.53 -6.08 9.42
N ILE A 136 -3.52 -6.95 9.41
CA ILE A 136 -3.44 -8.13 8.55
C ILE A 136 -4.21 -9.32 9.15
N SER A 137 -4.14 -9.54 10.47
CA SER A 137 -4.72 -10.70 11.15
C SER A 137 -6.25 -10.71 11.18
N GLY A 138 -6.90 -9.58 10.94
CA GLY A 138 -8.36 -9.49 10.76
C GLY A 138 -8.87 -10.32 9.57
N GLY A 139 -8.01 -10.64 8.59
CA GLY A 139 -8.34 -11.39 7.37
C GLY A 139 -7.71 -12.78 7.24
N TYR A 140 -6.59 -13.02 7.90
CA TYR A 140 -5.82 -14.28 7.74
C TYR A 140 -5.76 -15.11 9.02
N ARG A 141 -6.91 -15.41 9.60
CA ARG A 141 -6.97 -16.57 10.47
C ARG A 141 -6.77 -17.79 9.60
N ALA A 142 -5.60 -18.43 9.71
CA ALA A 142 -5.40 -19.76 9.17
C ALA A 142 -6.58 -20.62 9.62
N VAL A 143 -7.44 -21.00 8.70
CA VAL A 143 -8.50 -21.95 8.98
C VAL A 143 -7.79 -23.27 9.16
N ALA A 144 -7.42 -23.58 10.41
CA ALA A 144 -6.88 -24.86 10.74
C ALA A 144 -7.91 -25.92 10.32
N GLY A 145 -7.64 -26.66 9.23
CA GLY A 145 -8.41 -27.80 8.79
C GLY A 145 -9.33 -27.60 7.58
N GLY A 146 -9.21 -26.53 6.81
CA GLY A 146 -9.75 -26.47 5.44
C GLY A 146 -8.76 -27.07 4.44
N ASP A 147 -9.26 -27.74 3.40
CA ASP A 147 -8.44 -28.16 2.27
C ASP A 147 -7.55 -26.98 1.84
N GLU A 148 -6.24 -27.14 1.99
CA GLU A 148 -5.23 -26.11 1.68
C GLU A 148 -5.11 -25.85 0.16
N SER A 149 -6.12 -26.22 -0.60
CA SER A 149 -6.16 -26.09 -2.04
C SER A 149 -6.42 -24.62 -2.42
N ASP A 150 -5.40 -23.99 -2.92
CA ASP A 150 -5.47 -22.95 -3.96
C ASP A 150 -5.89 -21.53 -3.59
N ALA A 151 -6.16 -21.18 -2.31
CA ALA A 151 -7.02 -20.03 -2.13
C ALA A 151 -6.33 -18.66 -2.24
N ALA A 152 -5.19 -18.41 -1.60
CA ALA A 152 -4.71 -17.03 -1.49
C ALA A 152 -3.88 -16.53 -2.71
N THR A 153 -2.86 -17.26 -3.12
CA THR A 153 -2.05 -16.85 -4.29
C THR A 153 -2.77 -17.08 -5.63
N GLY A 154 -3.65 -18.11 -5.68
CA GLY A 154 -4.42 -18.44 -6.87
C GLY A 154 -5.46 -17.38 -7.23
N ALA A 155 -6.17 -16.83 -6.26
CA ALA A 155 -7.22 -15.84 -6.49
C ALA A 155 -6.63 -14.51 -6.98
N ALA A 156 -5.57 -13.99 -6.36
CA ALA A 156 -4.89 -12.77 -6.80
C ALA A 156 -4.31 -12.93 -8.22
N ALA A 157 -3.66 -14.06 -8.50
CA ALA A 157 -3.12 -14.34 -9.83
C ALA A 157 -4.25 -14.48 -10.90
N GLN A 158 -5.41 -15.01 -10.52
CA GLN A 158 -6.59 -15.07 -11.40
C GLN A 158 -7.15 -13.69 -11.70
N MET A 159 -7.36 -12.87 -10.67
CA MET A 159 -7.89 -11.53 -10.81
C MET A 159 -6.99 -10.67 -11.71
N MET A 160 -5.70 -10.74 -11.48
CA MET A 160 -4.68 -10.05 -12.28
C MET A 160 -4.44 -10.73 -13.64
N ARG A 161 -5.02 -11.90 -13.90
CA ARG A 161 -4.78 -12.74 -15.08
C ARG A 161 -3.33 -13.15 -15.28
N ALA A 162 -2.52 -13.11 -14.22
CA ALA A 162 -1.12 -13.49 -14.28
C ALA A 162 -0.92 -14.96 -14.64
N ASN A 163 -1.85 -15.83 -14.21
CA ASN A 163 -1.85 -17.25 -14.55
C ASN A 163 -2.06 -17.53 -16.06
N ALA A 164 -2.68 -16.61 -16.78
CA ALA A 164 -2.91 -16.73 -18.24
C ALA A 164 -1.69 -16.29 -19.08
N LEU A 165 -0.68 -15.65 -18.48
CA LEU A 165 0.53 -15.23 -19.16
C LEU A 165 1.45 -16.42 -19.42
N ALA A 166 2.03 -16.48 -20.61
CA ALA A 166 3.05 -17.49 -20.96
C ALA A 166 4.38 -17.19 -20.24
N GLN A 167 4.69 -15.91 -20.04
CA GLN A 167 5.86 -15.44 -19.30
C GLN A 167 5.65 -15.68 -17.81
N LYS A 168 6.60 -16.34 -17.18
CA LYS A 168 6.57 -16.67 -15.75
C LYS A 168 7.71 -16.02 -14.96
N GLY A 169 8.31 -14.95 -15.51
CA GLY A 169 9.42 -14.23 -14.88
C GLY A 169 10.79 -14.82 -15.13
N GLN A 170 10.95 -15.65 -16.15
CA GLN A 170 12.26 -16.22 -16.52
C GLN A 170 13.28 -15.10 -16.81
N GLY A 171 14.44 -15.17 -16.18
CA GLY A 171 15.51 -14.18 -16.31
C GLY A 171 15.25 -12.85 -15.63
N GLN A 172 14.10 -12.69 -14.96
CA GLN A 172 13.76 -11.49 -14.20
C GLN A 172 14.19 -11.61 -12.74
N VAL A 173 14.48 -10.47 -12.15
CA VAL A 173 14.87 -10.34 -10.74
C VAL A 173 13.96 -9.32 -10.07
N ILE A 174 13.34 -9.72 -8.97
CA ILE A 174 12.48 -8.86 -8.14
C ILE A 174 13.21 -8.62 -6.83
N GLU A 175 13.44 -7.38 -6.49
CA GLU A 175 13.92 -6.99 -5.17
C GLU A 175 12.73 -6.63 -4.28
N LEU A 176 12.75 -7.19 -3.08
CA LEU A 176 11.74 -6.95 -2.05
C LEU A 176 12.39 -6.16 -0.91
N ILE A 177 12.03 -4.89 -0.80
CA ILE A 177 12.41 -4.03 0.32
C ILE A 177 11.27 -4.05 1.32
N ASP A 178 11.42 -4.90 2.33
CA ASP A 178 10.31 -5.31 3.21
C ASP A 178 10.79 -5.54 4.65
N SER A 179 9.87 -5.99 5.51
CA SER A 179 10.16 -6.34 6.91
C SER A 179 11.06 -7.55 7.08
N GLY A 180 11.16 -8.42 6.06
CA GLY A 180 11.94 -9.66 6.08
C GLY A 180 11.14 -10.84 5.55
N ILE A 181 11.84 -11.96 5.27
CA ILE A 181 11.26 -13.13 4.60
C ILE A 181 11.73 -14.41 5.27
N ASP A 182 10.82 -15.35 5.54
CA ASP A 182 11.17 -16.73 5.83
C ASP A 182 11.63 -17.41 4.54
N THR A 183 12.93 -17.37 4.28
CA THR A 183 13.54 -17.95 3.08
C THR A 183 13.48 -19.48 3.05
N SER A 184 13.14 -20.13 4.17
CA SER A 184 12.97 -21.59 4.29
C SER A 184 11.56 -22.05 3.96
N HIS A 185 10.61 -21.11 3.79
CA HIS A 185 9.22 -21.43 3.54
C HIS A 185 9.05 -22.23 2.24
N GLN A 186 8.17 -23.24 2.27
CA GLN A 186 7.93 -24.14 1.14
C GLN A 186 7.50 -23.42 -0.17
N ALA A 187 6.95 -22.23 -0.08
CA ALA A 187 6.58 -21.41 -1.24
C ALA A 187 7.77 -21.08 -2.15
N PHE A 188 8.99 -21.14 -1.64
CA PHE A 188 10.23 -20.82 -2.38
C PHE A 188 11.08 -22.05 -2.72
N ALA A 189 10.59 -23.26 -2.42
CA ALA A 189 11.33 -24.51 -2.55
C ALA A 189 11.19 -25.17 -3.93
N GLY A 190 10.46 -24.56 -4.87
CA GLY A 190 10.27 -25.12 -6.22
C GLY A 190 11.50 -25.03 -7.09
N GLU A 191 11.49 -25.85 -8.14
CA GLU A 191 12.59 -25.86 -9.10
C GLU A 191 12.62 -24.59 -9.96
N MET A 192 13.83 -24.11 -10.23
CA MET A 192 14.10 -23.01 -11.13
C MET A 192 14.70 -23.56 -12.43
N ASP A 193 14.30 -23.01 -13.56
CA ASP A 193 14.94 -23.31 -14.84
C ASP A 193 16.36 -22.73 -14.85
N ALA A 194 17.36 -23.60 -14.71
CA ALA A 194 18.76 -23.21 -14.64
C ALA A 194 19.25 -22.40 -15.86
N ALA A 195 18.62 -22.60 -17.03
CA ALA A 195 18.96 -21.86 -18.24
C ALA A 195 18.43 -20.42 -18.23
N SER A 196 17.47 -20.11 -17.35
CA SER A 196 16.84 -18.80 -17.22
C SER A 196 17.30 -18.00 -16.01
N LEU A 197 18.25 -18.52 -15.22
CA LEU A 197 18.76 -17.79 -14.06
C LEU A 197 19.63 -16.61 -14.50
N ARG A 198 19.33 -15.41 -13.99
CA ARG A 198 20.21 -14.25 -14.12
C ARG A 198 21.43 -14.40 -13.18
N TYR A 199 21.18 -14.84 -11.95
CA TYR A 199 22.20 -15.05 -10.94
C TYR A 199 22.39 -16.55 -10.66
N THR A 200 23.58 -17.03 -10.89
CA THR A 200 24.10 -18.28 -10.33
C THR A 200 24.82 -17.99 -9.03
N GLN A 201 25.16 -19.00 -8.24
CA GLN A 201 25.89 -18.82 -6.98
C GLN A 201 27.20 -18.03 -7.19
N ASP A 202 27.95 -18.35 -8.24
CA ASP A 202 29.24 -17.69 -8.52
C ASP A 202 29.05 -16.23 -8.95
N SER A 203 28.04 -15.95 -9.81
CA SER A 203 27.79 -14.59 -10.27
C SER A 203 27.20 -13.72 -9.15
N ALA A 204 26.34 -14.27 -8.29
CA ALA A 204 25.80 -13.58 -7.12
C ALA A 204 26.93 -13.19 -6.14
N ALA A 205 27.85 -14.12 -5.85
CA ALA A 205 29.01 -13.82 -5.01
C ALA A 205 29.91 -12.72 -5.61
N SER A 206 30.12 -12.75 -6.93
CA SER A 206 30.88 -11.69 -7.63
C SER A 206 30.22 -10.32 -7.53
N VAL A 207 28.90 -10.23 -7.66
CA VAL A 207 28.15 -8.97 -7.52
C VAL A 207 28.15 -8.51 -6.07
N ALA A 208 27.90 -9.42 -5.12
CA ALA A 208 27.91 -9.10 -3.69
C ALA A 208 29.25 -8.51 -3.22
N SER A 209 30.36 -8.93 -3.82
CA SER A 209 31.68 -8.38 -3.50
C SER A 209 31.85 -6.89 -3.86
N GLN A 210 30.95 -6.33 -4.67
CA GLN A 210 30.95 -4.92 -5.08
C GLN A 210 30.12 -4.02 -4.13
N LEU A 211 29.36 -4.63 -3.21
CA LEU A 211 28.47 -3.90 -2.28
C LEU A 211 29.20 -3.28 -1.08
N GLY A 212 30.50 -3.30 -1.04
CA GLY A 212 31.32 -2.75 0.04
C GLY A 212 31.55 -3.70 1.22
N ALA A 213 32.49 -3.35 2.08
CA ALA A 213 32.92 -4.18 3.19
C ALA A 213 31.79 -4.42 4.20
N GLY A 214 31.52 -5.69 4.49
CA GLY A 214 30.50 -6.11 5.47
C GLY A 214 29.11 -6.37 4.92
N LYS A 215 28.84 -6.01 3.68
CA LYS A 215 27.56 -6.29 3.01
C LYS A 215 27.64 -7.55 2.15
N GLY A 216 28.16 -8.62 2.69
CA GLY A 216 28.18 -9.90 2.01
C GLY A 216 26.80 -10.54 2.12
N GLY A 217 25.88 -10.19 1.23
CA GLY A 217 24.61 -10.89 1.14
C GLY A 217 24.80 -12.39 0.95
N VAL A 218 23.89 -13.18 1.51
CA VAL A 218 23.96 -14.63 1.46
C VAL A 218 23.23 -15.13 0.22
N TRP A 219 23.90 -16.02 -0.50
CA TRP A 219 23.24 -16.93 -1.42
C TRP A 219 22.39 -17.92 -0.62
N VAL A 220 21.09 -17.89 -0.80
CA VAL A 220 20.17 -18.84 -0.16
C VAL A 220 19.88 -20.01 -1.09
N SER A 221 19.46 -19.72 -2.32
CA SER A 221 19.07 -20.72 -3.31
C SER A 221 19.07 -20.10 -4.72
N PRO A 222 18.90 -20.92 -5.79
CA PRO A 222 18.64 -20.39 -7.12
C PRO A 222 17.43 -19.44 -7.20
N LYS A 223 16.46 -19.60 -6.31
CA LYS A 223 15.28 -18.73 -6.19
C LYS A 223 15.62 -17.42 -5.51
N ILE A 224 16.47 -17.46 -4.48
CA ILE A 224 16.87 -16.30 -3.67
C ILE A 224 18.40 -16.18 -3.74
N PRO A 225 18.94 -15.53 -4.79
CA PRO A 225 20.38 -15.40 -4.98
C PRO A 225 21.06 -14.40 -4.03
N PHE A 226 20.28 -13.53 -3.37
CA PHE A 226 20.80 -12.53 -2.45
C PHE A 226 19.77 -12.25 -1.34
N ALA A 227 20.22 -12.25 -0.09
CA ALA A 227 19.46 -11.87 1.07
C ALA A 227 20.34 -11.13 2.07
N TYR A 228 19.90 -9.98 2.58
CA TYR A 228 20.65 -9.19 3.56
C TYR A 228 19.69 -8.39 4.45
N ASP A 229 20.04 -8.30 5.74
CA ASP A 229 19.37 -7.46 6.73
C ASP A 229 20.09 -6.13 6.89
N TYR A 230 19.49 -5.08 6.34
CA TYR A 230 20.00 -3.70 6.47
C TYR A 230 19.64 -3.08 7.83
N GLY A 231 18.62 -3.63 8.51
CA GLY A 231 18.16 -3.19 9.81
C GLY A 231 19.16 -3.46 10.90
N ASP A 232 19.61 -4.70 11.01
CA ASP A 232 20.54 -5.16 12.04
C ASP A 232 21.98 -5.32 11.51
N GLY A 233 22.17 -5.27 10.18
CA GLY A 233 23.47 -5.31 9.52
C GLY A 233 24.03 -6.72 9.44
N ASP A 234 23.19 -7.74 9.29
CA ASP A 234 23.58 -9.14 9.22
C ASP A 234 22.88 -9.91 8.08
N THR A 235 22.73 -11.20 8.19
CA THR A 235 22.18 -12.09 7.15
C THR A 235 20.95 -12.86 7.62
N ASP A 236 20.45 -12.57 8.81
CA ASP A 236 19.17 -13.11 9.31
C ASP A 236 18.03 -12.22 8.82
N VAL A 237 17.41 -12.66 7.73
CA VAL A 237 16.32 -11.89 7.09
C VAL A 237 14.92 -12.33 7.54
N LEU A 238 14.80 -13.16 8.56
CA LEU A 238 13.52 -13.48 9.18
C LEU A 238 13.15 -12.36 10.15
N ALA A 239 12.06 -11.64 9.86
CA ALA A 239 11.57 -10.59 10.74
C ALA A 239 10.98 -11.16 12.03
N THR A 240 11.23 -10.47 13.15
CA THR A 240 10.62 -10.78 14.44
C THR A 240 9.92 -9.55 15.03
N GLU A 241 8.82 -9.78 15.76
CA GLU A 241 8.04 -8.77 16.46
C GLU A 241 7.92 -9.09 17.95
N TYR A 242 7.56 -8.08 18.74
CA TYR A 242 7.18 -8.31 20.13
C TYR A 242 5.78 -8.93 20.18
N GLY A 243 5.68 -10.16 20.66
CA GLY A 243 4.40 -10.79 20.99
C GLY A 243 3.80 -10.23 22.30
N GLY A 244 2.49 -10.40 22.51
CA GLY A 244 1.76 -9.87 23.65
C GLY A 244 2.27 -10.28 25.04
N ASP A 245 3.15 -11.29 25.15
CA ASP A 245 3.76 -11.79 26.39
C ASP A 245 5.31 -11.62 26.38
N GLU A 246 5.82 -10.59 25.71
CA GLU A 246 7.26 -10.33 25.51
C GLU A 246 7.99 -11.45 24.72
N ALA A 247 7.28 -12.44 24.25
CA ALA A 247 7.83 -13.45 23.37
C ALA A 247 7.97 -12.88 21.95
N ARG A 248 9.13 -13.08 21.32
CA ARG A 248 9.31 -12.74 19.91
C ARG A 248 8.48 -13.69 19.04
N SER A 249 7.69 -13.16 18.16
CA SER A 249 6.98 -13.92 17.12
C SER A 249 7.55 -13.56 15.75
N ALA A 250 7.46 -14.47 14.78
CA ALA A 250 7.88 -14.16 13.42
C ALA A 250 6.85 -13.25 12.74
N ASN A 251 7.35 -12.23 12.06
CA ASN A 251 6.53 -11.40 11.16
C ASN A 251 6.61 -11.98 9.74
N TYR A 252 5.48 -12.41 9.22
CA TYR A 252 5.41 -13.05 7.90
C TYR A 252 4.94 -12.12 6.77
N GLN A 253 4.85 -10.81 6.99
CA GLN A 253 4.40 -9.86 5.98
C GLN A 253 5.23 -9.96 4.69
N GLY A 254 6.54 -9.78 4.77
CA GLY A 254 7.40 -9.88 3.60
C GLY A 254 7.42 -11.27 2.97
N THR A 255 7.26 -12.35 3.78
CA THR A 255 7.08 -13.71 3.26
C THR A 255 5.83 -13.82 2.39
N HIS A 256 4.73 -13.23 2.83
CA HIS A 256 3.48 -13.20 2.08
C HIS A 256 3.63 -12.39 0.78
N VAL A 257 4.21 -11.19 0.85
CA VAL A 257 4.50 -10.35 -0.33
C VAL A 257 5.36 -11.11 -1.35
N ALA A 258 6.44 -11.73 -0.88
CA ALA A 258 7.33 -12.54 -1.72
C ALA A 258 6.61 -13.72 -2.38
N ALA A 259 5.74 -14.40 -1.63
CA ALA A 259 4.99 -15.54 -2.14
C ALA A 259 4.01 -15.13 -3.25
N LEU A 260 3.29 -14.06 -3.04
CA LEU A 260 2.39 -13.53 -4.07
C LEU A 260 3.16 -13.08 -5.32
N ALA A 261 4.33 -12.47 -5.15
CA ALA A 261 5.16 -12.04 -6.29
C ALA A 261 5.70 -13.25 -7.07
N ALA A 262 6.30 -14.23 -6.39
CA ALA A 262 7.15 -15.20 -7.07
C ALA A 262 7.21 -16.59 -6.44
N ALA A 263 6.23 -17.03 -5.65
CA ALA A 263 6.20 -18.41 -5.16
C ALA A 263 6.26 -19.40 -6.32
N ASN A 264 7.00 -20.50 -6.13
CA ASN A 264 7.14 -21.56 -7.12
C ASN A 264 7.15 -22.97 -6.52
N GLY A 265 6.83 -23.11 -5.22
CA GLY A 265 6.90 -24.37 -4.49
C GLY A 265 5.64 -24.73 -3.75
N GLY A 266 5.46 -26.02 -3.44
CA GLY A 266 4.28 -26.54 -2.78
C GLY A 266 3.03 -26.36 -3.63
N HIS A 267 1.99 -25.80 -3.02
CA HIS A 267 0.72 -25.44 -3.69
C HIS A 267 0.67 -23.93 -4.05
N PHE A 268 1.77 -23.22 -3.88
CA PHE A 268 1.83 -21.77 -4.10
C PHE A 268 2.38 -21.45 -5.50
N ALA A 269 1.71 -20.55 -6.19
CA ALA A 269 2.17 -20.01 -7.46
C ALA A 269 2.00 -18.48 -7.45
N GLY A 270 3.10 -17.76 -7.34
CA GLY A 270 3.12 -16.29 -7.46
C GLY A 270 2.86 -15.83 -8.90
N ALA A 271 2.79 -14.52 -9.10
CA ALA A 271 2.59 -13.92 -10.42
C ALA A 271 3.75 -14.24 -11.40
N ALA A 272 4.98 -14.31 -10.88
CA ALA A 272 6.20 -14.58 -11.63
C ALA A 272 7.03 -15.73 -11.01
N PRO A 273 6.54 -16.99 -11.04
CA PRO A 273 7.14 -18.09 -10.28
C PRO A 273 8.56 -18.46 -10.73
N GLN A 274 9.02 -18.02 -11.90
CA GLN A 274 10.39 -18.23 -12.39
C GLN A 274 11.29 -17.00 -12.25
N ALA A 275 10.80 -15.90 -11.64
CA ALA A 275 11.67 -14.79 -11.27
C ALA A 275 12.52 -15.13 -10.05
N GLN A 276 13.73 -14.60 -9.98
CA GLN A 276 14.59 -14.65 -8.80
C GLN A 276 14.23 -13.53 -7.84
N LEU A 277 14.46 -13.73 -6.54
CA LEU A 277 14.16 -12.76 -5.49
C LEU A 277 15.44 -12.25 -4.83
N ILE A 278 15.61 -10.95 -4.75
CA ILE A 278 16.53 -10.27 -3.85
C ILE A 278 15.75 -9.86 -2.60
N VAL A 279 16.26 -10.22 -1.43
CA VAL A 279 15.62 -9.94 -0.15
C VAL A 279 16.42 -8.86 0.58
N ALA A 280 15.84 -7.69 0.70
CA ALA A 280 16.37 -6.55 1.43
C ALA A 280 15.47 -6.30 2.67
N LYS A 281 15.82 -6.89 3.81
CA LYS A 281 15.16 -6.59 5.08
C LYS A 281 15.68 -5.25 5.61
N VAL A 282 14.77 -4.30 5.86
CA VAL A 282 15.13 -2.94 6.28
C VAL A 282 14.67 -2.58 7.69
N THR A 283 13.90 -3.45 8.34
CA THR A 283 13.47 -3.29 9.73
C THR A 283 14.49 -3.83 10.70
N LYS A 284 14.55 -3.24 11.89
CA LYS A 284 15.28 -3.80 13.04
C LYS A 284 14.44 -4.81 13.78
N ASP A 285 15.09 -5.83 14.30
CA ASP A 285 14.46 -6.83 15.16
C ASP A 285 14.56 -6.48 16.65
N PRO A 286 13.47 -6.65 17.39
CA PRO A 286 12.11 -6.85 16.92
C PRO A 286 11.47 -5.51 16.53
N GLY A 287 10.69 -5.50 15.46
CA GLY A 287 9.97 -4.29 15.05
C GLY A 287 9.42 -4.32 13.63
N ASN A 288 8.63 -3.31 13.31
CA ASN A 288 7.96 -3.14 12.03
C ASN A 288 8.24 -1.77 11.38
N SER A 289 9.31 -1.09 11.79
CA SER A 289 9.68 0.20 11.23
C SER A 289 11.05 0.16 10.58
N ALA A 290 11.19 0.83 9.46
CA ALA A 290 12.45 1.05 8.76
C ALA A 290 12.89 2.51 8.91
N SER A 291 14.19 2.74 8.99
CA SER A 291 14.76 4.09 8.92
C SER A 291 15.12 4.47 7.49
N ASP A 292 15.21 5.79 7.20
CA ASP A 292 15.73 6.29 5.93
C ASP A 292 17.14 5.74 5.66
N VAL A 293 17.97 5.60 6.69
CA VAL A 293 19.32 5.02 6.57
C VAL A 293 19.30 3.63 5.98
N ASN A 294 18.40 2.77 6.45
CA ASN A 294 18.33 1.38 6.01
C ASN A 294 17.69 1.27 4.62
N LEU A 295 16.63 2.07 4.39
CA LEU A 295 15.96 2.11 3.11
C LEU A 295 16.90 2.59 1.99
N LEU A 296 17.59 3.70 2.20
CA LEU A 296 18.55 4.24 1.24
C LEU A 296 19.71 3.26 0.99
N ALA A 297 20.10 2.48 1.99
CA ALA A 297 21.15 1.47 1.81
C ALA A 297 20.70 0.30 0.90
N ALA A 298 19.46 -0.15 1.05
CA ALA A 298 18.90 -1.16 0.15
C ALA A 298 18.79 -0.62 -1.30
N LEU A 299 18.29 0.60 -1.46
CA LEU A 299 18.18 1.27 -2.76
C LEU A 299 19.56 1.57 -3.40
N ASP A 300 20.57 1.90 -2.59
CA ASP A 300 21.94 2.09 -3.06
C ASP A 300 22.53 0.79 -3.61
N ASP A 301 22.35 -0.31 -2.89
CA ASP A 301 22.81 -1.63 -3.30
C ASP A 301 22.01 -2.18 -4.51
N ALA A 302 20.74 -1.79 -4.68
CA ALA A 302 19.92 -2.11 -5.86
C ALA A 302 20.58 -1.63 -7.16
N MET A 303 21.33 -0.52 -7.14
CA MET A 303 22.08 -0.03 -8.30
C MET A 303 23.15 -1.02 -8.78
N VAL A 304 23.69 -1.83 -7.89
CA VAL A 304 24.68 -2.89 -8.19
C VAL A 304 23.98 -4.22 -8.50
N LEU A 305 22.96 -4.55 -7.72
CA LEU A 305 22.18 -5.79 -7.85
C LEU A 305 21.27 -5.81 -9.08
N LYS A 306 20.95 -4.65 -9.65
CA LYS A 306 20.20 -4.45 -10.91
C LYS A 306 18.92 -5.29 -11.00
N PRO A 307 17.98 -5.15 -10.07
CA PRO A 307 16.68 -5.78 -10.21
C PRO A 307 15.92 -5.20 -11.40
N ASP A 308 15.01 -5.98 -12.00
CA ASP A 308 14.06 -5.48 -13.00
C ASP A 308 12.86 -4.82 -12.34
N VAL A 309 12.53 -5.28 -11.13
CA VAL A 309 11.42 -4.79 -10.31
C VAL A 309 11.92 -4.57 -8.89
N VAL A 310 11.59 -3.41 -8.31
CA VAL A 310 11.77 -3.12 -6.90
C VAL A 310 10.38 -2.96 -6.27
N SER A 311 10.06 -3.79 -5.30
CA SER A 311 8.83 -3.70 -4.51
C SER A 311 9.15 -3.11 -3.15
N VAL A 312 8.58 -1.95 -2.85
CA VAL A 312 8.72 -1.27 -1.56
C VAL A 312 7.42 -1.47 -0.79
N SER A 313 7.49 -2.05 0.41
CA SER A 313 6.29 -2.46 1.18
C SER A 313 5.94 -1.55 2.35
N PHE A 314 6.39 -0.32 2.35
CA PHE A 314 6.07 0.65 3.39
C PHE A 314 5.62 1.96 2.78
N SER A 315 4.88 2.73 3.57
CA SER A 315 4.45 4.07 3.19
C SER A 315 4.61 5.04 4.35
N LYS A 316 4.74 6.31 4.02
CA LYS A 316 4.70 7.42 4.95
C LYS A 316 3.66 8.40 4.47
N THR A 317 2.74 8.77 5.36
CA THR A 317 1.64 9.70 5.04
C THR A 317 2.06 11.15 5.12
N GLU A 318 3.06 11.42 5.95
CA GLU A 318 3.60 12.76 6.13
C GLU A 318 4.55 13.11 4.97
N GLY A 319 4.55 14.37 4.58
CA GLY A 319 5.47 14.90 3.58
C GLY A 319 6.93 14.71 3.99
N LEU A 320 7.80 14.68 3.01
CA LEU A 320 9.25 14.68 3.22
C LEU A 320 9.74 16.13 3.37
N THR A 321 10.91 16.29 3.98
CA THR A 321 11.65 17.55 3.88
C THR A 321 12.16 17.73 2.45
N ASP A 322 12.35 18.97 1.98
CA ASP A 322 12.82 19.28 0.61
C ASP A 322 14.09 18.48 0.24
N ASP A 323 15.05 18.37 1.18
CA ASP A 323 16.29 17.62 0.94
C ASP A 323 16.05 16.12 0.81
N ALA A 324 15.19 15.54 1.66
CA ALA A 324 14.84 14.12 1.60
C ALA A 324 14.05 13.81 0.31
N GLU A 325 13.09 14.66 -0.05
CA GLU A 325 12.30 14.50 -1.26
C GLU A 325 13.19 14.55 -2.51
N SER A 326 14.11 15.50 -2.58
CA SER A 326 15.06 15.64 -3.68
C SER A 326 15.96 14.41 -3.81
N LEU A 327 16.49 13.89 -2.69
CA LEU A 327 17.35 12.71 -2.70
C LEU A 327 16.60 11.46 -3.15
N TYR A 328 15.43 11.19 -2.59
CA TYR A 328 14.64 10.03 -2.96
C TYR A 328 14.16 10.07 -4.41
N SER A 329 13.74 11.24 -4.90
CA SER A 329 13.38 11.43 -6.31
C SER A 329 14.55 11.05 -7.22
N HIS A 330 15.75 11.54 -6.90
CA HIS A 330 16.97 11.21 -7.64
C HIS A 330 17.29 9.70 -7.63
N VAL A 331 17.19 9.05 -6.47
CA VAL A 331 17.47 7.62 -6.33
C VAL A 331 16.49 6.77 -7.14
N TYR A 332 15.19 7.07 -7.07
CA TYR A 332 14.18 6.34 -7.85
C TYR A 332 14.29 6.61 -9.35
N GLU A 333 14.65 7.82 -9.76
CA GLU A 333 14.95 8.15 -11.16
C GLU A 333 16.17 7.38 -11.67
N ALA A 334 17.23 7.26 -10.85
CA ALA A 334 18.43 6.51 -11.20
C ALA A 334 18.14 5.01 -11.39
N LEU A 335 17.34 4.40 -10.51
CA LEU A 335 16.88 3.02 -10.66
C LEU A 335 16.07 2.83 -11.93
N GLY A 336 15.13 3.76 -12.21
CA GLY A 336 14.36 3.77 -13.45
C GLY A 336 15.23 3.90 -14.71
N ALA A 337 16.28 4.72 -14.67
CA ALA A 337 17.23 4.87 -15.76
C ALA A 337 18.07 3.60 -16.02
N GLN A 338 18.25 2.76 -15.00
CA GLN A 338 18.86 1.42 -15.15
C GLN A 338 17.89 0.36 -15.69
N GLY A 339 16.60 0.69 -15.81
CA GLY A 339 15.57 -0.22 -16.30
C GLY A 339 14.74 -0.89 -15.21
N ALA A 340 14.94 -0.56 -13.94
CA ALA A 340 14.11 -1.06 -12.86
C ALA A 340 12.74 -0.35 -12.84
N THR A 341 11.69 -1.11 -12.51
CA THR A 341 10.36 -0.54 -12.22
C THR A 341 10.12 -0.60 -10.73
N VAL A 342 9.89 0.55 -10.11
CA VAL A 342 9.64 0.64 -8.66
C VAL A 342 8.15 0.68 -8.39
N TYR A 343 7.67 -0.23 -7.55
CA TYR A 343 6.29 -0.31 -7.09
C TYR A 343 6.21 0.06 -5.61
N ALA A 344 5.19 0.85 -5.27
CA ALA A 344 4.95 1.29 -3.90
C ALA A 344 3.45 1.28 -3.56
N PRO A 345 3.08 1.02 -2.30
CA PRO A 345 1.69 1.05 -1.88
C PRO A 345 1.14 2.47 -1.94
N ALA A 346 -0.06 2.65 -2.48
CA ALA A 346 -0.73 3.95 -2.56
C ALA A 346 -1.06 4.55 -1.19
N GLY A 347 -1.10 3.71 -0.15
CA GLY A 347 -1.41 4.07 1.23
C GLY A 347 -2.67 3.36 1.75
N ASP A 348 -2.90 3.46 3.05
CA ASP A 348 -4.05 2.86 3.73
C ASP A 348 -5.17 3.89 3.90
N ILE A 349 -6.33 3.58 3.36
CA ILE A 349 -7.51 4.45 3.26
C ILE A 349 -8.00 4.94 4.62
N GLU A 350 -7.87 4.15 5.68
CA GLU A 350 -8.39 4.49 7.00
C GLU A 350 -7.76 5.75 7.61
N ARG A 351 -6.58 6.12 7.13
CA ARG A 351 -5.86 7.33 7.58
C ARG A 351 -6.19 8.57 6.77
N TYR A 352 -6.76 8.43 5.57
CA TYR A 352 -6.98 9.53 4.62
C TYR A 352 -8.43 10.06 4.61
N GLY A 353 -9.33 9.46 5.37
CA GLY A 353 -10.76 9.78 5.34
C GLY A 353 -11.21 10.88 6.30
N ARG A 354 -10.33 11.58 7.01
CA ARG A 354 -10.73 12.65 7.94
C ARG A 354 -10.81 13.99 7.22
N ALA A 355 -11.96 14.65 7.32
CA ALA A 355 -12.21 15.95 6.70
C ALA A 355 -11.29 17.09 7.22
N ASP A 356 -10.61 16.85 8.33
CA ASP A 356 -9.66 17.74 8.99
C ASP A 356 -8.19 17.39 8.67
N ASP A 357 -7.96 16.32 7.89
CA ASP A 357 -6.63 15.93 7.43
C ASP A 357 -6.30 16.65 6.10
N PRO A 358 -5.28 17.53 6.05
CA PRO A 358 -4.91 18.22 4.83
C PRO A 358 -4.42 17.28 3.71
N ASP A 359 -3.98 16.08 4.06
CA ASP A 359 -3.48 15.08 3.12
C ASP A 359 -4.56 14.09 2.65
N ASN A 360 -5.82 14.36 2.97
CA ASN A 360 -6.94 13.50 2.62
C ASN A 360 -6.97 13.21 1.11
N GLY A 361 -6.79 11.96 0.75
CA GLY A 361 -6.75 11.48 -0.64
C GLY A 361 -5.41 11.69 -1.36
N ALA A 362 -4.36 12.09 -0.66
CA ALA A 362 -3.01 12.13 -1.21
C ALA A 362 -2.37 10.73 -1.23
N LEU A 363 -1.49 10.50 -2.21
CA LEU A 363 -0.65 9.32 -2.21
C LEU A 363 0.45 9.48 -1.17
N GLY A 364 0.72 8.41 -0.40
CA GLY A 364 1.84 8.37 0.52
C GLY A 364 3.19 8.28 -0.18
N PHE A 365 4.27 8.58 0.54
CA PHE A 365 5.63 8.28 0.10
C PHE A 365 5.86 6.75 0.17
N PRO A 366 6.52 6.11 -0.85
CA PRO A 366 7.10 6.71 -2.06
C PRO A 366 6.17 6.70 -3.28
N ALA A 367 4.92 6.32 -3.15
CA ALA A 367 3.98 6.20 -4.27
C ALA A 367 3.66 7.54 -4.96
N ALA A 368 3.90 8.66 -4.27
CA ALA A 368 3.68 10.00 -4.81
C ALA A 368 4.75 10.45 -5.85
N PHE A 369 5.90 9.75 -5.94
CA PHE A 369 6.92 10.10 -6.92
C PHE A 369 6.53 9.68 -8.34
N SER A 370 6.86 10.51 -9.32
CA SER A 370 6.60 10.23 -10.74
C SER A 370 7.40 9.05 -11.30
N SER A 371 8.50 8.70 -10.64
CA SER A 371 9.38 7.57 -10.96
C SER A 371 8.95 6.24 -10.33
N THR A 372 7.84 6.23 -9.57
CA THR A 372 7.28 5.03 -8.95
C THR A 372 5.89 4.72 -9.49
N LEU A 373 5.47 3.47 -9.39
CA LEU A 373 4.11 3.03 -9.69
C LEU A 373 3.34 2.83 -8.38
N ALA A 374 2.36 3.69 -8.14
CA ALA A 374 1.45 3.56 -7.02
C ALA A 374 0.51 2.36 -7.21
N VAL A 375 0.43 1.49 -6.21
CA VAL A 375 -0.44 0.32 -6.22
C VAL A 375 -1.49 0.45 -5.12
N ALA A 376 -2.75 0.54 -5.54
CA ALA A 376 -3.89 0.55 -4.65
C ALA A 376 -4.49 -0.85 -4.52
N SER A 377 -5.08 -1.14 -3.37
CA SER A 377 -5.75 -2.42 -3.12
C SER A 377 -7.07 -2.52 -3.88
N VAL A 378 -7.41 -3.74 -4.29
CA VAL A 378 -8.70 -4.10 -4.91
C VAL A 378 -9.31 -5.24 -4.11
N ASN A 379 -10.61 -5.19 -3.84
CA ASN A 379 -11.28 -6.29 -3.18
C ASN A 379 -11.52 -7.43 -4.17
N GLU A 380 -10.86 -8.57 -3.96
CA GLU A 380 -10.98 -9.77 -4.79
C GLU A 380 -12.35 -10.44 -4.73
N GLN A 381 -12.94 -10.48 -3.54
CA GLN A 381 -14.13 -11.28 -3.26
C GLN A 381 -15.42 -10.59 -3.66
N GLU A 382 -15.34 -9.30 -3.94
CA GLU A 382 -16.51 -8.48 -4.20
C GLU A 382 -16.26 -7.60 -5.42
N ILE A 383 -16.38 -8.20 -6.61
CA ILE A 383 -16.50 -7.41 -7.83
C ILE A 383 -17.74 -6.54 -7.65
N MET A 384 -17.52 -5.30 -7.30
CA MET A 384 -18.59 -4.32 -7.24
C MET A 384 -19.08 -4.07 -8.66
N GLY A 385 -20.38 -4.07 -8.82
CA GLY A 385 -20.97 -3.56 -10.05
C GLY A 385 -20.63 -2.08 -10.21
N ALA A 386 -20.65 -1.59 -11.42
CA ALA A 386 -20.50 -0.18 -11.71
C ALA A 386 -21.63 0.33 -12.60
N LEU A 387 -22.11 1.53 -12.29
CA LEU A 387 -23.06 2.29 -13.11
C LEU A 387 -22.31 3.45 -13.77
N THR A 388 -22.65 3.74 -15.02
CA THR A 388 -22.13 4.94 -15.70
C THR A 388 -23.04 6.11 -15.42
N PHE A 389 -22.50 7.21 -14.91
CA PHE A 389 -23.20 8.48 -14.73
C PHE A 389 -22.40 9.60 -15.42
N GLY A 390 -22.90 10.08 -16.55
CA GLY A 390 -22.13 10.98 -17.42
C GLY A 390 -20.89 10.29 -17.98
N ASP A 391 -19.72 10.83 -17.68
CA ASP A 391 -18.40 10.30 -18.05
C ASP A 391 -17.73 9.44 -16.94
N ARG A 392 -18.43 9.22 -15.83
CA ARG A 392 -17.89 8.57 -14.63
C ARG A 392 -18.52 7.21 -14.35
N LEU A 393 -17.75 6.38 -13.67
CA LEU A 393 -18.23 5.12 -13.10
C LEU A 393 -18.53 5.35 -11.62
N ILE A 394 -19.65 4.81 -11.16
CA ILE A 394 -20.06 4.76 -9.75
C ILE A 394 -20.06 3.30 -9.35
N GLY A 395 -19.14 2.93 -8.47
CA GLY A 395 -19.09 1.61 -7.89
C GLY A 395 -20.25 1.39 -6.91
N TYR A 396 -20.85 0.21 -6.95
CA TYR A 396 -21.93 -0.13 -6.02
C TYR A 396 -21.74 -1.55 -5.46
N ARG A 397 -22.26 -1.75 -4.25
CA ARG A 397 -22.29 -3.05 -3.59
C ARG A 397 -23.73 -3.48 -3.37
N PRO A 398 -24.17 -4.63 -3.95
CA PRO A 398 -25.52 -5.13 -3.72
C PRO A 398 -25.80 -5.39 -2.25
N LEU A 399 -27.02 -5.16 -1.81
CA LEU A 399 -27.42 -5.52 -0.45
C LEU A 399 -27.43 -7.04 -0.29
N GLY A 400 -26.76 -7.52 0.77
CA GLY A 400 -26.75 -8.92 1.16
C GLY A 400 -28.09 -9.35 1.80
N ARG A 401 -28.36 -10.65 1.73
CA ARG A 401 -29.46 -11.33 2.43
C ARG A 401 -28.88 -12.22 3.51
N MET A 402 -29.26 -12.00 4.76
CA MET A 402 -28.63 -12.63 5.94
C MET A 402 -28.46 -14.17 5.85
N SER A 403 -29.23 -14.86 5.05
CA SER A 403 -29.17 -16.33 4.94
C SER A 403 -29.01 -16.88 3.52
N LYS A 404 -28.85 -16.02 2.50
CA LYS A 404 -28.93 -16.44 1.08
C LYS A 404 -27.96 -15.72 0.13
N GLY A 405 -26.89 -15.12 0.62
CA GLY A 405 -25.96 -14.37 -0.22
C GLY A 405 -26.50 -12.99 -0.63
N ASP A 406 -25.98 -12.46 -1.72
CA ASP A 406 -26.34 -11.12 -2.18
C ASP A 406 -27.74 -11.06 -2.81
N GLY A 407 -28.35 -9.89 -2.72
CA GLY A 407 -29.59 -9.57 -3.44
C GLY A 407 -29.33 -9.36 -4.94
N PRO A 408 -30.39 -9.10 -5.73
CA PRO A 408 -30.21 -8.77 -7.14
C PRO A 408 -29.39 -7.48 -7.28
N GLY A 409 -28.36 -7.54 -8.10
CA GLY A 409 -27.55 -6.38 -8.48
C GLY A 409 -28.17 -5.61 -9.65
N PHE A 410 -27.59 -4.47 -9.99
CA PHE A 410 -28.05 -3.64 -11.12
C PHE A 410 -27.73 -4.28 -12.48
N ASP A 411 -26.87 -5.30 -12.53
CA ASP A 411 -26.61 -6.16 -13.69
C ASP A 411 -27.83 -6.96 -14.12
N THR A 412 -28.84 -7.11 -13.26
CA THR A 412 -30.13 -7.75 -13.58
C THR A 412 -31.09 -6.83 -14.33
N LEU A 413 -30.79 -5.56 -14.44
CA LEU A 413 -31.61 -4.59 -15.17
C LEU A 413 -31.42 -4.72 -16.69
N ALA A 414 -32.47 -4.43 -17.42
CA ALA A 414 -32.37 -4.35 -18.89
C ALA A 414 -31.42 -3.19 -19.27
N GLU A 415 -30.67 -3.42 -20.34
CA GLU A 415 -29.81 -2.36 -20.90
C GLU A 415 -30.60 -1.09 -21.22
N GLY A 416 -30.00 0.06 -20.99
CA GLY A 416 -30.61 1.34 -21.33
C GLY A 416 -30.31 2.43 -20.34
N THR A 417 -30.95 3.58 -20.55
CA THR A 417 -30.80 4.76 -19.70
C THR A 417 -31.87 4.77 -18.63
N TYR A 418 -31.46 5.10 -17.42
CA TYR A 418 -32.32 5.26 -16.24
C TYR A 418 -32.17 6.68 -15.72
N ARG A 419 -33.26 7.28 -15.25
CA ARG A 419 -33.18 8.53 -14.51
C ARG A 419 -32.89 8.24 -13.05
N VAL A 420 -32.16 9.14 -12.39
CA VAL A 420 -31.96 9.09 -10.95
C VAL A 420 -32.83 10.14 -10.29
N VAL A 421 -33.51 9.78 -9.21
CA VAL A 421 -34.38 10.68 -8.42
C VAL A 421 -34.02 10.55 -6.96
N TYR A 422 -33.72 11.68 -6.31
CA TYR A 422 -33.51 11.68 -4.88
C TYR A 422 -34.82 11.43 -4.13
N ALA A 423 -34.78 10.54 -3.15
CA ALA A 423 -35.95 10.08 -2.41
C ALA A 423 -35.77 10.20 -0.90
N GLY A 424 -34.87 11.09 -0.45
CA GLY A 424 -34.63 11.34 0.97
C GLY A 424 -34.13 10.11 1.69
N ASN A 425 -34.59 9.88 2.90
CA ASN A 425 -34.25 8.70 3.69
C ASN A 425 -35.07 7.44 3.31
N GLY A 426 -35.85 7.47 2.23
CA GLY A 426 -36.65 6.33 1.76
C GLY A 426 -37.85 5.95 2.67
N SER A 427 -38.24 6.80 3.63
CA SER A 427 -39.50 6.63 4.35
C SER A 427 -40.70 6.87 3.43
N SER A 428 -41.86 6.36 3.80
CA SER A 428 -43.09 6.64 3.03
C SER A 428 -43.39 8.14 2.90
N GLU A 429 -43.00 8.93 3.90
CA GLU A 429 -43.12 10.37 3.90
C GLU A 429 -42.21 11.04 2.89
N ASP A 430 -40.92 10.67 2.90
CA ASP A 430 -39.91 11.21 1.97
C ASP A 430 -40.19 10.76 0.53
N LEU A 431 -40.59 9.51 0.31
CA LEU A 431 -41.04 9.05 -1.01
C LEU A 431 -42.20 9.91 -1.53
N THR A 432 -43.20 10.18 -0.71
CA THR A 432 -44.34 11.04 -1.09
C THR A 432 -43.89 12.47 -1.38
N LYS A 433 -42.99 13.01 -0.56
CA LYS A 433 -42.47 14.37 -0.71
C LYS A 433 -41.64 14.54 -1.98
N HIS A 434 -40.79 13.60 -2.31
CA HIS A 434 -39.84 13.74 -3.41
C HIS A 434 -40.36 13.21 -4.75
N LEU A 435 -41.20 12.19 -4.75
CA LEU A 435 -41.84 11.67 -5.95
C LEU A 435 -43.14 12.42 -6.33
N GLY A 436 -43.80 13.01 -5.34
CA GLY A 436 -45.14 13.56 -5.51
C GLY A 436 -46.24 12.49 -5.46
N SER A 437 -47.50 12.91 -5.53
CA SER A 437 -48.65 11.99 -5.51
C SER A 437 -48.92 11.30 -6.84
N ASP A 438 -48.45 11.89 -7.94
CA ASP A 438 -48.60 11.37 -9.30
C ASP A 438 -47.22 11.20 -9.98
N TYR A 439 -46.47 10.23 -9.50
CA TYR A 439 -45.09 10.00 -9.95
C TYR A 439 -45.00 9.16 -11.24
N GLY A 440 -46.12 8.65 -11.75
CA GLY A 440 -46.18 7.89 -13.00
C GLY A 440 -45.43 6.56 -12.97
N ASP A 441 -44.85 6.19 -14.10
CA ASP A 441 -44.05 4.95 -14.23
C ASP A 441 -42.61 5.13 -13.74
N LEU A 442 -42.23 4.32 -12.76
CA LEU A 442 -40.89 4.29 -12.17
C LEU A 442 -40.01 3.15 -12.72
N SER A 443 -40.47 2.34 -13.67
CA SER A 443 -39.73 1.17 -14.17
C SER A 443 -38.37 1.50 -14.79
N ARG A 444 -38.13 2.77 -15.13
CA ARG A 444 -36.86 3.30 -15.62
C ARG A 444 -36.27 4.35 -14.68
N THR A 445 -36.59 4.25 -13.38
CA THR A 445 -36.11 5.18 -12.36
C THR A 445 -35.31 4.43 -11.31
N ILE A 446 -34.13 4.94 -10.98
CA ILE A 446 -33.33 4.52 -9.83
C ILE A 446 -33.52 5.57 -8.75
N LEU A 447 -33.90 5.16 -7.56
CA LEU A 447 -34.01 6.06 -6.42
C LEU A 447 -32.66 6.20 -5.75
N LEU A 448 -32.29 7.42 -5.39
CA LEU A 448 -31.15 7.74 -4.54
C LEU A 448 -31.67 8.03 -3.15
N GLU A 449 -31.35 7.18 -2.19
CA GLU A 449 -31.79 7.27 -0.80
C GLU A 449 -30.59 7.34 0.15
N GLU A 450 -30.82 7.90 1.33
CA GLU A 450 -29.84 7.85 2.41
C GLU A 450 -29.92 6.51 3.13
N LEU A 451 -28.79 5.86 3.43
CA LEU A 451 -28.76 4.55 4.10
C LEU A 451 -29.26 4.58 5.55
N GLY A 452 -29.39 5.72 6.15
CA GLY A 452 -29.94 5.92 7.52
C GLY A 452 -30.99 7.01 7.54
N GLY A 453 -31.10 7.70 8.66
CA GLY A 453 -31.96 8.84 8.86
C GLY A 453 -33.12 8.57 9.81
N TYR A 454 -33.93 9.61 10.06
CA TYR A 454 -35.08 9.58 10.95
C TYR A 454 -36.30 10.08 10.21
N ASP A 455 -37.48 9.52 10.52
CA ASP A 455 -38.76 10.04 10.03
C ASP A 455 -39.14 11.33 10.79
N SER A 456 -40.21 12.00 10.36
CA SER A 456 -40.67 13.24 10.98
C SER A 456 -41.08 13.11 12.47
N ARG A 457 -41.20 11.87 12.95
CA ARG A 457 -41.52 11.55 14.36
C ARG A 457 -40.26 11.15 15.15
N GLY A 458 -39.08 11.21 14.53
CA GLY A 458 -37.81 10.84 15.17
C GLY A 458 -37.53 9.34 15.25
N ASN A 459 -38.27 8.51 14.52
CA ASN A 459 -37.98 7.09 14.46
C ASN A 459 -36.91 6.79 13.39
N SER A 460 -35.96 5.91 13.70
CA SER A 460 -34.92 5.48 12.75
C SER A 460 -35.54 4.79 11.52
N VAL A 461 -35.10 5.20 10.33
CA VAL A 461 -35.51 4.62 9.04
C VAL A 461 -34.49 3.59 8.58
N GLU A 462 -34.65 2.40 9.11
CA GLU A 462 -33.82 1.25 8.70
C GLU A 462 -34.19 0.74 7.30
N VAL A 463 -33.28 -0.02 6.64
CA VAL A 463 -33.52 -0.57 5.30
C VAL A 463 -34.80 -1.40 5.22
N LYS A 464 -35.19 -2.11 6.28
CA LYS A 464 -36.48 -2.82 6.34
C LYS A 464 -37.70 -1.90 6.17
N HIS A 465 -37.62 -0.68 6.69
CA HIS A 465 -38.69 0.33 6.55
C HIS A 465 -38.76 0.88 5.13
N LYS A 466 -37.62 1.12 4.50
CA LYS A 466 -37.50 1.51 3.08
C LYS A 466 -38.10 0.44 2.17
N ILE A 467 -37.73 -0.83 2.36
CA ILE A 467 -38.33 -1.94 1.60
C ILE A 467 -39.85 -1.99 1.75
N LYS A 468 -40.38 -1.74 2.96
CA LYS A 468 -41.82 -1.67 3.19
C LYS A 468 -42.45 -0.50 2.44
N ALA A 469 -41.85 0.69 2.49
CA ALA A 469 -42.31 1.88 1.78
C ALA A 469 -42.31 1.67 0.25
N LEU A 470 -41.22 1.11 -0.31
CA LEU A 470 -41.12 0.76 -1.73
C LEU A 470 -42.20 -0.24 -2.18
N LYS A 471 -42.54 -1.19 -1.32
CA LYS A 471 -43.62 -2.16 -1.61
C LYS A 471 -45.00 -1.50 -1.72
N SER A 472 -45.22 -0.36 -1.10
CA SER A 472 -46.51 0.37 -1.16
C SER A 472 -46.65 1.23 -2.42
N LEU A 473 -45.57 1.50 -3.16
CA LEU A 473 -45.66 2.26 -4.41
C LEU A 473 -46.47 1.51 -5.46
N THR A 474 -47.30 2.21 -6.23
CA THR A 474 -48.09 1.63 -7.35
C THR A 474 -47.23 1.23 -8.53
N SER A 475 -46.20 2.04 -8.87
CA SER A 475 -45.14 1.69 -9.80
C SER A 475 -43.86 1.46 -9.03
N LYS A 476 -43.13 0.38 -9.34
CA LYS A 476 -41.86 0.06 -8.67
C LYS A 476 -40.71 0.72 -9.40
N PRO A 477 -39.73 1.30 -8.66
CA PRO A 477 -38.50 1.76 -9.29
C PRO A 477 -37.69 0.59 -9.84
N ALA A 478 -36.80 0.88 -10.79
CA ALA A 478 -35.88 -0.10 -11.33
C ALA A 478 -34.87 -0.58 -10.26
N GLY A 479 -34.47 0.30 -9.37
CA GLY A 479 -33.55 -0.02 -8.30
C GLY A 479 -33.38 1.13 -7.31
N VAL A 480 -32.61 0.91 -6.27
CA VAL A 480 -32.30 1.90 -5.23
C VAL A 480 -30.81 1.93 -4.94
N LEU A 481 -30.22 3.11 -4.99
CA LEU A 481 -28.87 3.40 -4.50
C LEU A 481 -28.98 4.00 -3.10
N LEU A 482 -28.25 3.44 -2.16
CA LEU A 482 -28.21 3.85 -0.77
C LEU A 482 -26.85 4.50 -0.48
N GLY A 483 -26.84 5.81 -0.32
CA GLY A 483 -25.66 6.55 0.08
C GLY A 483 -25.54 6.64 1.59
N HIS A 484 -24.35 6.43 2.13
CA HIS A 484 -24.12 6.57 3.56
C HIS A 484 -24.19 8.05 3.97
N TRP A 485 -24.52 8.32 5.22
CA TRP A 485 -24.60 9.67 5.79
C TRP A 485 -23.30 10.13 6.44
N TYR A 486 -22.39 9.20 6.76
CA TYR A 486 -21.02 9.49 7.16
C TYR A 486 -20.05 9.08 6.05
N ASP A 487 -18.89 9.69 6.07
CA ASP A 487 -17.93 9.50 4.99
C ASP A 487 -17.47 8.04 4.91
N THR A 488 -17.61 7.47 3.72
CA THR A 488 -17.17 6.12 3.41
C THR A 488 -16.47 6.14 2.06
N GLU A 489 -15.28 5.62 2.00
CA GLU A 489 -14.48 5.52 0.78
C GLU A 489 -14.92 4.36 -0.09
N THR A 490 -15.52 3.34 0.52
CA THR A 490 -16.04 2.16 -0.18
C THR A 490 -17.52 1.97 0.12
N PRO A 491 -18.29 1.40 -0.82
CA PRO A 491 -19.67 1.03 -0.57
C PRO A 491 -19.78 0.03 0.59
N VAL A 492 -20.54 0.38 1.60
CA VAL A 492 -20.66 -0.38 2.84
C VAL A 492 -21.36 -1.72 2.60
N LYS A 493 -20.83 -2.80 3.18
CA LYS A 493 -21.53 -4.08 3.20
C LYS A 493 -22.74 -4.01 4.15
N TRP A 494 -23.94 -4.18 3.60
CA TRP A 494 -25.15 -4.18 4.38
C TRP A 494 -26.00 -5.39 4.05
N SER A 495 -26.53 -6.06 5.06
CA SER A 495 -27.39 -7.23 4.88
C SER A 495 -28.73 -7.02 5.57
N VAL A 496 -29.77 -7.54 4.96
CA VAL A 496 -31.15 -7.46 5.49
C VAL A 496 -31.74 -8.84 5.67
N ASP A 497 -32.60 -8.99 6.68
CA ASP A 497 -33.27 -10.23 7.02
C ASP A 497 -34.50 -10.53 6.15
N ARG A 498 -34.97 -9.54 5.37
CA ARG A 498 -36.21 -9.61 4.61
C ARG A 498 -35.96 -9.80 3.13
N TRP A 499 -36.83 -10.62 2.52
CA TRP A 499 -36.82 -10.81 1.08
C TRP A 499 -37.24 -9.54 0.35
N PHE A 500 -36.43 -9.14 -0.62
CA PHE A 500 -36.76 -8.13 -1.62
C PHE A 500 -36.28 -8.61 -3.00
N ASN A 501 -36.96 -8.19 -4.02
CA ASN A 501 -36.68 -8.61 -5.40
C ASN A 501 -36.43 -7.40 -6.32
N LEU A 502 -35.84 -6.37 -5.72
CA LEU A 502 -35.50 -5.11 -6.36
C LEU A 502 -34.00 -4.92 -6.22
N PRO A 503 -33.26 -4.55 -7.27
CA PRO A 503 -31.87 -4.14 -7.15
C PRO A 503 -31.72 -3.01 -6.11
N MET A 504 -31.00 -3.29 -5.04
CA MET A 504 -30.67 -2.32 -4.02
C MET A 504 -29.18 -2.46 -3.72
N ALA A 505 -28.47 -1.36 -3.70
CA ALA A 505 -27.04 -1.35 -3.47
C ALA A 505 -26.61 -0.13 -2.68
N THR A 506 -25.51 -0.27 -1.95
CA THR A 506 -24.83 0.86 -1.32
C THR A 506 -23.85 1.50 -2.28
N ILE A 507 -23.62 2.79 -2.13
CA ILE A 507 -22.61 3.59 -2.83
C ILE A 507 -21.84 4.42 -1.80
N THR A 508 -20.69 4.96 -2.19
CA THR A 508 -19.91 5.85 -1.34
C THR A 508 -20.65 7.15 -1.05
N THR A 509 -20.29 7.82 0.02
CA THR A 509 -20.82 9.16 0.35
C THR A 509 -20.45 10.17 -0.72
N SER A 510 -19.24 10.09 -1.26
CA SER A 510 -18.77 10.96 -2.34
C SER A 510 -19.64 10.80 -3.59
N ASP A 511 -19.93 9.57 -4.01
CA ASP A 511 -20.76 9.31 -5.18
C ASP A 511 -22.22 9.70 -4.93
N ARG A 512 -22.74 9.48 -3.71
CA ARG A 512 -24.07 9.97 -3.32
C ARG A 512 -24.15 11.49 -3.45
N ASN A 513 -23.18 12.23 -2.92
CA ASN A 513 -23.16 13.69 -3.00
C ASN A 513 -23.09 14.17 -4.45
N ARG A 514 -22.24 13.56 -5.26
CA ARG A 514 -22.11 13.89 -6.70
C ARG A 514 -23.41 13.65 -7.47
N LEU A 515 -24.07 12.51 -7.24
CA LEU A 515 -25.37 12.23 -7.84
C LEU A 515 -26.42 13.23 -7.39
N TYR A 516 -26.48 13.52 -6.10
CA TYR A 516 -27.43 14.47 -5.52
C TYR A 516 -27.26 15.87 -6.13
N ASP A 517 -26.03 16.37 -6.23
CA ASP A 517 -25.76 17.70 -6.80
C ASP A 517 -26.09 17.77 -8.29
N ALA A 518 -25.93 16.67 -9.02
CA ALA A 518 -26.22 16.62 -10.44
C ALA A 518 -27.72 16.51 -10.78
N ILE A 519 -28.55 16.05 -9.84
CA ILE A 519 -30.01 15.87 -10.05
C ILE A 519 -30.85 16.95 -9.35
N LYS A 520 -30.23 17.86 -8.61
CA LYS A 520 -30.83 18.99 -7.94
C LYS A 520 -31.08 20.16 -8.89
#